data_a331425e9009f0c90ca8a35c18f065b2
#
_entry.id   a331425e9009f0c90ca8a35c18f065b2
#
_cell.length_a   1.000
_cell.length_b   1.000
_cell.length_c   1.000
_cell.angle_alpha   90.00
_cell.angle_beta   90.00
_cell.angle_gamma   90.00
#
_symmetry.space_group_name_H-M   'P 1'
#
loop_
_entity.id
_entity.type
_entity.pdbx_description
1 polymer ?
#
loop_
_entity_poly.entity_id
_entity_poly.type
_entity_poly.pdbx_seq_one_letter_code
_entity_poly.pdbx_strand_id
1 'polypeptide(L)'
;PSPRGEIYDSNNNKLVSSSLEPHLFLNMRKVNSDNQGQYEQYIKYNFSELEDSFIDELFDSSSLLVKITNIQNLNFDSRQNLASLDAFEIFDYPIRKYEYNNIASHILGYLGEPTFEDIQEFPLSENSNIIGKSGLERFYQDDLAGVPTKIIFKDEEITEIIKGSP
;
A
#
# COMPACT_ATOMS: atom_id res chain seq x y z
N PRO A 1 4.25 -0.73 3.30
CA PRO A 1 5.17 0.41 3.14
C PRO A 1 5.01 1.41 4.30
N SER A 2 5.97 2.32 4.42
CA SER A 2 5.95 3.44 5.36
C SER A 2 5.73 4.77 4.63
N PRO A 3 5.24 5.80 5.31
CA PRO A 3 5.31 7.16 4.78
C PRO A 3 6.76 7.50 4.43
N ARG A 4 6.96 8.18 3.32
CA ARG A 4 8.29 8.69 2.91
C ARG A 4 8.44 10.15 3.32
N GLY A 5 9.67 10.58 3.53
CA GLY A 5 10.01 11.98 3.79
C GLY A 5 9.46 12.93 2.73
N GLU A 6 9.13 14.14 3.11
CA GLU A 6 8.59 15.18 2.22
C GLU A 6 9.71 15.88 1.44
N ILE A 7 9.40 16.40 0.26
CA ILE A 7 10.34 17.18 -0.57
C ILE A 7 9.79 18.61 -0.69
N TYR A 8 10.65 19.59 -0.44
CA TYR A 8 10.35 21.02 -0.50
C TYR A 8 11.25 21.75 -1.50
N ASP A 9 10.78 22.86 -2.02
CA ASP A 9 11.63 23.80 -2.77
C ASP A 9 12.41 24.75 -1.84
N SER A 10 13.25 25.59 -2.41
CA SER A 10 14.05 26.61 -1.67
C SER A 10 13.20 27.67 -0.98
N ASN A 11 11.93 27.83 -1.34
CA ASN A 11 10.98 28.75 -0.73
C ASN A 11 10.09 28.07 0.31
N ASN A 12 10.41 26.81 0.65
CA ASN A 12 9.65 25.97 1.59
C ASN A 12 8.24 25.62 1.09
N ASN A 13 8.01 25.61 -0.23
CA ASN A 13 6.79 25.06 -0.78
C ASN A 13 6.91 23.56 -0.89
N LYS A 14 5.89 22.84 -0.45
CA LYS A 14 5.86 21.39 -0.52
C LYS A 14 5.68 20.94 -1.97
N LEU A 15 6.60 20.13 -2.47
CA LEU A 15 6.58 19.57 -3.82
C LEU A 15 6.05 18.13 -3.81
N VAL A 16 6.44 17.35 -2.79
CA VAL A 16 6.03 15.96 -2.64
C VAL A 16 5.73 15.66 -1.18
N SER A 17 4.60 15.01 -0.94
CA SER A 17 4.16 14.60 0.39
C SER A 17 3.75 13.14 0.44
N SER A 18 3.57 12.61 1.64
CA SER A 18 2.93 11.32 1.88
C SER A 18 1.70 11.52 2.77
N SER A 19 0.55 11.01 2.37
CA SER A 19 -0.65 10.94 3.20
C SER A 19 -0.93 9.49 3.56
N LEU A 20 -1.52 9.27 4.74
CA LEU A 20 -2.04 7.97 5.13
C LEU A 20 -3.52 7.90 4.76
N GLU A 21 -3.89 6.89 4.00
CA GLU A 21 -5.27 6.69 3.55
C GLU A 21 -5.73 5.27 3.86
N PRO A 22 -6.98 5.08 4.32
CA PRO A 22 -7.49 3.76 4.67
C PRO A 22 -7.63 2.89 3.43
N HIS A 23 -7.00 1.72 3.46
CA HIS A 23 -7.09 0.71 2.41
C HIS A 23 -7.63 -0.60 2.96
N LEU A 24 -8.36 -1.29 2.11
CA LEU A 24 -8.85 -2.63 2.37
C LEU A 24 -7.79 -3.65 1.97
N PHE A 25 -7.57 -4.60 2.85
CA PHE A 25 -6.70 -5.74 2.64
C PHE A 25 -7.45 -7.04 2.85
N LEU A 26 -7.02 -8.09 2.17
CA LEU A 26 -7.50 -9.45 2.35
C LEU A 26 -6.43 -10.27 3.08
N ASN A 27 -6.80 -10.83 4.23
CA ASN A 27 -5.96 -11.75 4.99
C ASN A 27 -6.12 -13.17 4.42
N MET A 28 -5.19 -13.58 3.58
CA MET A 28 -5.24 -14.87 2.87
C MET A 28 -5.18 -16.09 3.80
N ARG A 29 -4.76 -15.93 5.06
CA ARG A 29 -4.80 -17.01 6.05
C ARG A 29 -6.22 -17.39 6.47
N LYS A 30 -7.17 -16.45 6.34
CA LYS A 30 -8.59 -16.66 6.67
C LYS A 30 -9.43 -17.05 5.46
N VAL A 31 -8.83 -17.07 4.26
CA VAL A 31 -9.50 -17.45 3.01
C VAL A 31 -9.23 -18.92 2.69
N ASN A 32 -10.29 -19.64 2.34
CA ASN A 32 -10.23 -21.02 1.89
C ASN A 32 -11.29 -21.27 0.79
N SER A 33 -11.31 -22.47 0.21
CA SER A 33 -12.23 -22.82 -0.89
C SER A 33 -13.71 -22.64 -0.55
N ASP A 34 -14.10 -22.74 0.71
CA ASP A 34 -15.50 -22.69 1.13
C ASP A 34 -16.00 -21.25 1.27
N ASN A 35 -15.10 -20.30 1.62
CA ASN A 35 -15.45 -18.92 1.89
C ASN A 35 -14.95 -17.91 0.83
N GLN A 36 -14.05 -18.30 -0.06
CA GLN A 36 -13.50 -17.40 -1.10
C GLN A 36 -14.59 -16.68 -1.89
N GLY A 37 -15.63 -17.40 -2.33
CA GLY A 37 -16.70 -16.82 -3.15
C GLY A 37 -17.45 -15.67 -2.50
N GLN A 38 -17.59 -15.64 -1.17
CA GLN A 38 -18.23 -14.52 -0.47
C GLN A 38 -17.37 -13.24 -0.52
N TYR A 39 -16.04 -13.36 -0.38
CA TYR A 39 -15.13 -12.21 -0.48
C TYR A 39 -15.06 -11.67 -1.90
N GLU A 40 -14.96 -12.57 -2.88
CA GLU A 40 -14.99 -12.22 -4.31
C GLU A 40 -16.29 -11.48 -4.68
N GLN A 41 -17.44 -12.01 -4.27
CA GLN A 41 -18.73 -11.37 -4.52
C GLN A 41 -18.83 -10.00 -3.84
N TYR A 42 -18.32 -9.86 -2.61
CA TYR A 42 -18.30 -8.60 -1.90
C TYR A 42 -17.44 -7.56 -2.64
N ILE A 43 -16.25 -7.96 -3.10
CA ILE A 43 -15.33 -7.09 -3.84
C ILE A 43 -15.98 -6.62 -5.13
N LYS A 44 -16.51 -7.52 -5.95
CA LYS A 44 -17.17 -7.20 -7.23
C LYS A 44 -18.38 -6.27 -7.06
N TYR A 45 -19.14 -6.46 -5.99
CA TYR A 45 -20.33 -5.64 -5.73
C TYR A 45 -20.00 -4.23 -5.27
N ASN A 46 -19.01 -4.06 -4.39
CA ASN A 46 -18.71 -2.77 -3.76
C ASN A 46 -17.62 -1.97 -4.48
N PHE A 47 -16.82 -2.61 -5.34
CA PHE A 47 -15.68 -2.00 -6.05
C PHE A 47 -15.74 -2.37 -7.53
N SER A 48 -16.82 -1.95 -8.18
CA SER A 48 -17.09 -2.24 -9.60
C SER A 48 -16.07 -1.65 -10.58
N GLU A 49 -15.21 -0.76 -10.11
CA GLU A 49 -14.07 -0.20 -10.85
C GLU A 49 -12.88 -1.15 -10.97
N LEU A 50 -12.84 -2.23 -10.16
CA LEU A 50 -11.80 -3.23 -10.23
C LEU A 50 -12.09 -4.23 -11.36
N GLU A 51 -11.09 -4.52 -12.17
CA GLU A 51 -11.20 -5.50 -13.24
C GLU A 51 -11.29 -6.92 -12.69
N ASP A 52 -12.06 -7.79 -13.31
CA ASP A 52 -12.19 -9.19 -12.91
C ASP A 52 -10.83 -9.91 -12.89
N SER A 53 -9.96 -9.63 -13.85
CA SER A 53 -8.59 -10.16 -13.89
C SER A 53 -7.78 -9.83 -12.64
N PHE A 54 -7.90 -8.60 -12.14
CA PHE A 54 -7.26 -8.19 -10.90
C PHE A 54 -7.82 -8.93 -9.69
N ILE A 55 -9.14 -9.14 -9.65
CA ILE A 55 -9.80 -9.87 -8.56
C ILE A 55 -9.34 -11.35 -8.56
N ASP A 56 -9.22 -11.98 -9.71
CA ASP A 56 -8.71 -13.35 -9.82
C ASP A 56 -7.24 -13.43 -9.32
N GLU A 57 -6.38 -12.47 -9.69
CA GLU A 57 -5.00 -12.39 -9.23
C GLU A 57 -4.87 -12.19 -7.71
N LEU A 58 -5.84 -11.50 -7.05
CA LEU A 58 -5.83 -11.34 -5.60
C LEU A 58 -5.83 -12.69 -4.87
N PHE A 59 -6.65 -13.63 -5.35
CA PHE A 59 -6.79 -14.95 -4.71
C PHE A 59 -5.68 -15.93 -5.08
N ASP A 60 -4.96 -15.68 -6.17
CA ASP A 60 -3.78 -16.46 -6.57
C ASP A 60 -2.48 -15.95 -5.91
N SER A 61 -2.56 -14.88 -5.13
CA SER A 61 -1.40 -14.27 -4.49
C SER A 61 -0.81 -15.18 -3.42
N SER A 62 0.52 -15.31 -3.42
CA SER A 62 1.28 -15.98 -2.35
C SER A 62 1.46 -15.11 -1.09
N SER A 63 1.04 -13.85 -1.14
CA SER A 63 1.16 -12.92 -0.02
C SER A 63 0.13 -13.22 1.07
N LEU A 64 0.54 -13.13 2.33
CA LEU A 64 -0.36 -13.36 3.47
C LEU A 64 -1.41 -12.26 3.64
N LEU A 65 -1.10 -11.06 3.17
CA LEU A 65 -1.97 -9.89 3.24
C LEU A 65 -1.93 -9.19 1.88
N VAL A 66 -3.05 -9.17 1.18
CA VAL A 66 -3.15 -8.62 -0.18
C VAL A 66 -3.93 -7.31 -0.14
N LYS A 67 -3.34 -6.24 -0.68
CA LYS A 67 -4.00 -4.94 -0.79
C LYS A 67 -5.05 -4.97 -1.89
N ILE A 68 -6.28 -4.57 -1.58
CA ILE A 68 -7.38 -4.51 -2.56
C ILE A 68 -7.51 -3.09 -3.11
N THR A 69 -7.99 -2.14 -2.31
CA THR A 69 -8.27 -0.78 -2.78
C THR A 69 -8.36 0.23 -1.64
N ASN A 70 -8.40 1.52 -2.00
CA ASN A 70 -8.70 2.62 -1.09
C ASN A 70 -10.20 2.61 -0.73
N ILE A 71 -10.51 2.77 0.55
CA ILE A 71 -11.89 2.76 1.06
C ILE A 71 -12.31 4.09 1.69
N GLN A 72 -11.59 5.18 1.40
CA GLN A 72 -11.89 6.48 1.98
C GLN A 72 -13.33 6.93 1.67
N ASN A 73 -13.80 6.66 0.47
CA ASN A 73 -15.13 7.05 -0.02
C ASN A 73 -16.18 5.93 0.11
N LEU A 74 -15.87 4.80 0.76
CA LEU A 74 -16.81 3.72 0.95
C LEU A 74 -17.97 4.20 1.84
N ASN A 75 -19.21 3.92 1.43
CA ASN A 75 -20.39 4.33 2.17
C ASN A 75 -20.53 3.57 3.51
N PHE A 76 -21.38 4.08 4.39
CA PHE A 76 -21.54 3.56 5.76
C PHE A 76 -22.02 2.10 5.78
N ASP A 77 -23.01 1.75 4.94
CA ASP A 77 -23.59 0.40 4.92
C ASP A 77 -22.55 -0.64 4.45
N SER A 78 -21.79 -0.30 3.40
CA SER A 78 -20.68 -1.15 2.94
C SER A 78 -19.59 -1.32 3.99
N ARG A 79 -19.28 -0.27 4.77
CA ARG A 79 -18.33 -0.37 5.88
C ARG A 79 -18.82 -1.28 7.01
N GLN A 80 -20.12 -1.24 7.32
CA GLN A 80 -20.69 -2.17 8.31
C GLN A 80 -20.64 -3.63 7.85
N ASN A 81 -20.89 -3.87 6.57
CA ASN A 81 -20.80 -5.20 5.98
C ASN A 81 -19.36 -5.75 6.00
N LEU A 82 -18.34 -4.88 5.87
CA LEU A 82 -16.94 -5.29 6.04
C LEU A 82 -16.67 -5.96 7.39
N ALA A 83 -17.25 -5.44 8.46
CA ALA A 83 -17.07 -5.96 9.81
C ALA A 83 -17.63 -7.39 10.00
N SER A 84 -18.49 -7.86 9.10
CA SER A 84 -19.04 -9.22 9.12
C SER A 84 -18.16 -10.24 8.38
N LEU A 85 -17.14 -9.78 7.66
CA LEU A 85 -16.25 -10.58 6.82
C LEU A 85 -14.84 -10.55 7.44
N ASP A 86 -14.53 -11.56 8.21
CA ASP A 86 -13.36 -11.64 9.11
C ASP A 86 -11.99 -11.67 8.42
N ALA A 87 -11.94 -12.00 7.12
CA ALA A 87 -10.69 -11.93 6.35
C ALA A 87 -10.37 -10.51 5.86
N PHE A 88 -11.30 -9.56 5.93
CA PHE A 88 -11.01 -8.18 5.57
C PHE A 88 -10.36 -7.43 6.73
N GLU A 89 -9.27 -6.77 6.42
CA GLU A 89 -8.51 -5.93 7.35
C GLU A 89 -8.40 -4.51 6.79
N ILE A 90 -8.42 -3.51 7.64
CA ILE A 90 -8.29 -2.10 7.23
C ILE A 90 -7.01 -1.54 7.84
N PHE A 91 -6.11 -1.06 6.97
CA PHE A 91 -4.89 -0.38 7.39
C PHE A 91 -4.72 0.95 6.68
N ASP A 92 -4.12 1.88 7.39
CA ASP A 92 -3.63 3.10 6.79
C ASP A 92 -2.45 2.77 5.87
N TYR A 93 -2.59 3.12 4.59
CA TYR A 93 -1.57 2.89 3.56
C TYR A 93 -1.02 4.23 3.06
N PRO A 94 0.30 4.40 2.97
CA PRO A 94 0.91 5.64 2.54
C PRO A 94 0.72 5.84 1.02
N ILE A 95 0.15 6.98 0.68
CA ILE A 95 -0.01 7.44 -0.70
C ILE A 95 0.95 8.59 -0.93
N ARG A 96 1.76 8.51 -1.99
CA ARG A 96 2.67 9.57 -2.41
C ARG A 96 1.92 10.58 -3.25
N LYS A 97 1.98 11.87 -2.89
CA LYS A 97 1.33 12.97 -3.58
C LYS A 97 2.37 13.92 -4.15
N TYR A 98 2.28 14.19 -5.44
CA TYR A 98 3.08 15.17 -6.16
C TYR A 98 2.20 16.40 -6.39
N GLU A 99 2.49 17.50 -5.68
CA GLU A 99 1.59 18.67 -5.62
C GLU A 99 1.48 19.40 -6.98
N TYR A 100 2.51 19.29 -7.81
CA TYR A 100 2.59 19.92 -9.12
C TYR A 100 2.62 18.86 -10.22
N ASN A 101 1.45 18.30 -10.53
CA ASN A 101 1.29 17.30 -11.59
C ASN A 101 2.00 17.74 -12.88
N ASN A 102 2.88 16.90 -13.41
CA ASN A 102 3.66 17.09 -14.64
C ASN A 102 4.74 18.20 -14.62
N ILE A 103 4.81 19.05 -13.59
CA ILE A 103 5.90 20.01 -13.45
C ILE A 103 7.01 19.33 -12.66
N ALA A 104 8.23 19.34 -13.22
CA ALA A 104 9.43 18.76 -12.63
C ALA A 104 9.38 17.25 -12.35
N SER A 105 8.45 16.49 -12.97
CA SER A 105 8.37 15.03 -12.79
C SER A 105 9.68 14.31 -13.13
N HIS A 106 10.42 14.80 -14.11
CA HIS A 106 11.75 14.30 -14.48
C HIS A 106 12.84 14.64 -13.45
N ILE A 107 12.64 15.68 -12.62
CA ILE A 107 13.55 16.05 -11.51
C ILE A 107 13.14 15.31 -10.26
N LEU A 108 11.85 15.34 -9.89
CA LEU A 108 11.32 14.67 -8.70
C LEU A 108 11.45 13.14 -8.83
N GLY A 109 11.20 12.60 -10.00
CA GLY A 109 11.21 11.17 -10.24
C GLY A 109 9.88 10.51 -9.91
N TYR A 110 9.91 9.20 -9.77
CA TYR A 110 8.74 8.38 -9.44
C TYR A 110 9.13 7.18 -8.57
N LEU A 111 8.13 6.57 -7.96
CA LEU A 111 8.26 5.36 -7.16
C LEU A 111 7.85 4.12 -7.94
N GLY A 112 8.43 2.98 -7.61
CA GLY A 112 8.07 1.68 -8.17
C GLY A 112 8.49 0.53 -7.26
N GLU A 113 8.13 -0.67 -7.63
CA GLU A 113 8.54 -1.87 -6.92
C GLU A 113 10.06 -2.06 -7.05
N PRO A 114 10.76 -2.49 -5.97
CA PRO A 114 12.19 -2.73 -6.02
C PRO A 114 12.52 -3.92 -6.93
N THR A 115 13.55 -3.76 -7.75
CA THR A 115 14.20 -4.86 -8.46
C THR A 115 15.34 -5.44 -7.62
N PHE A 116 15.91 -6.54 -8.07
CA PHE A 116 17.09 -7.13 -7.42
C PHE A 116 18.29 -6.15 -7.38
N GLU A 117 18.49 -5.42 -8.47
CA GLU A 117 19.54 -4.40 -8.57
C GLU A 117 19.29 -3.24 -7.61
N ASP A 118 18.03 -2.81 -7.44
CA ASP A 118 17.68 -1.77 -6.49
C ASP A 118 18.00 -2.18 -5.04
N ILE A 119 17.73 -3.44 -4.68
CA ILE A 119 18.02 -3.97 -3.34
C ILE A 119 19.55 -4.06 -3.11
N GLN A 120 20.32 -4.37 -4.15
CA GLN A 120 21.80 -4.35 -4.06
C GLN A 120 22.33 -2.93 -3.83
N GLU A 121 21.76 -1.93 -4.51
CA GLU A 121 22.18 -0.53 -4.36
C GLU A 121 21.70 0.07 -3.03
N PHE A 122 20.48 -0.27 -2.59
CA PHE A 122 19.85 0.23 -1.37
C PHE A 122 19.42 -0.92 -0.45
N PRO A 123 20.34 -1.58 0.27
CA PRO A 123 20.04 -2.76 1.09
C PRO A 123 18.99 -2.52 2.19
N LEU A 124 18.89 -1.27 2.72
CA LEU A 124 17.87 -0.92 3.71
C LEU A 124 16.44 -0.99 3.16
N SER A 125 16.30 -1.01 1.84
CA SER A 125 15.00 -1.10 1.16
C SER A 125 14.55 -2.55 0.88
N GLU A 126 15.27 -3.58 1.34
CA GLU A 126 14.93 -5.00 1.13
C GLU A 126 13.50 -5.35 1.57
N ASN A 127 13.04 -4.73 2.65
CA ASN A 127 11.69 -4.95 3.17
C ASN A 127 10.69 -3.85 2.72
N SER A 128 11.08 -3.00 1.79
CA SER A 128 10.20 -1.95 1.25
C SER A 128 9.51 -2.44 -0.02
N ASN A 129 8.21 -2.24 -0.11
CA ASN A 129 7.46 -2.55 -1.32
C ASN A 129 7.59 -1.45 -2.39
N ILE A 130 8.21 -0.32 -2.06
CA ILE A 130 8.29 0.86 -2.93
C ILE A 130 9.65 1.52 -2.76
N ILE A 131 10.29 1.83 -3.88
CA ILE A 131 11.59 2.50 -3.96
C ILE A 131 11.57 3.63 -5.01
N GLY A 132 12.43 4.64 -4.83
CA GLY A 132 12.66 5.66 -5.85
C GLY A 132 13.33 5.07 -7.09
N LYS A 133 12.70 5.24 -8.25
CA LYS A 133 13.20 4.73 -9.53
C LYS A 133 14.01 5.74 -10.32
N SER A 134 13.80 7.02 -10.09
CA SER A 134 14.50 8.10 -10.78
C SER A 134 14.47 9.39 -9.97
N GLY A 135 15.19 10.42 -10.44
CA GLY A 135 15.18 11.77 -9.91
C GLY A 135 15.57 11.86 -8.43
N LEU A 136 14.99 12.85 -7.73
CA LEU A 136 15.24 13.07 -6.31
C LEU A 136 14.77 11.92 -5.44
N GLU A 137 13.66 11.24 -5.83
CA GLU A 137 13.17 10.05 -5.13
C GLU A 137 14.22 8.94 -5.06
N ARG A 138 15.01 8.73 -6.13
CA ARG A 138 16.09 7.73 -6.14
C ARG A 138 17.35 8.29 -5.48
N PHE A 139 17.74 9.51 -5.80
CA PHE A 139 18.98 10.10 -5.30
C PHE A 139 19.02 10.19 -3.78
N TYR A 140 17.87 10.51 -3.15
CA TYR A 140 17.70 10.60 -1.70
C TYR A 140 16.93 9.37 -1.15
N GLN A 141 17.09 8.20 -1.76
CA GLN A 141 16.34 7.01 -1.35
C GLN A 141 16.50 6.70 0.15
N ASP A 142 17.71 6.70 0.65
CA ASP A 142 17.99 6.36 2.06
C ASP A 142 17.48 7.43 3.04
N ASP A 143 17.47 8.71 2.62
CA ASP A 143 16.96 9.81 3.44
C ASP A 143 15.43 9.89 3.44
N LEU A 144 14.81 9.55 2.30
CA LEU A 144 13.36 9.63 2.11
C LEU A 144 12.63 8.36 2.55
N ALA A 145 13.30 7.20 2.52
CA ALA A 145 12.68 5.94 2.91
C ALA A 145 12.38 5.92 4.40
N GLY A 146 11.10 5.81 4.75
CA GLY A 146 10.70 5.65 6.14
C GLY A 146 10.91 4.23 6.67
N VAL A 147 10.77 4.05 7.97
CA VAL A 147 10.82 2.74 8.63
C VAL A 147 9.54 1.95 8.31
N PRO A 148 9.62 0.75 7.74
CA PRO A 148 8.43 0.01 7.33
C PRO A 148 7.58 -0.46 8.52
N THR A 149 6.27 -0.41 8.35
CA THR A 149 5.31 -1.06 9.27
C THR A 149 5.50 -2.58 9.23
N LYS A 150 5.60 -3.21 10.39
CA LYS A 150 5.64 -4.67 10.52
C LYS A 150 4.31 -5.18 11.06
N ILE A 151 3.77 -6.21 10.43
CA ILE A 151 2.56 -6.90 10.87
C ILE A 151 2.97 -8.30 11.28
N ILE A 152 2.67 -8.66 12.53
CA ILE A 152 3.03 -9.96 13.12
C ILE A 152 1.75 -10.79 13.22
N PHE A 153 1.80 -11.97 12.62
CA PHE A 153 0.72 -12.96 12.66
C PHE A 153 1.04 -14.05 13.69
N LYS A 154 0.02 -14.48 14.39
CA LYS A 154 0.01 -15.72 15.12
C LYS A 154 -1.19 -16.52 14.64
N ASP A 155 -0.93 -17.69 14.08
CA ASP A 155 -1.93 -18.49 13.37
C ASP A 155 -2.60 -17.66 12.24
N GLU A 156 -3.91 -17.44 12.30
CA GLU A 156 -4.66 -16.67 11.29
C GLU A 156 -4.88 -15.20 11.70
N GLU A 157 -4.56 -14.85 12.95
CA GLU A 157 -4.83 -13.53 13.52
C GLU A 157 -3.61 -12.61 13.50
N ILE A 158 -3.87 -11.32 13.30
CA ILE A 158 -2.87 -10.28 13.49
C ILE A 158 -2.76 -9.99 14.99
N THR A 159 -1.57 -10.28 15.55
CA THR A 159 -1.33 -10.11 16.99
C THR A 159 -0.65 -8.80 17.34
N GLU A 160 0.13 -8.25 16.42
CA GLU A 160 0.87 -7.02 16.66
C GLU A 160 1.08 -6.23 15.38
N ILE A 161 0.98 -4.91 15.47
CA ILE A 161 1.30 -3.96 14.39
C ILE A 161 2.31 -2.96 14.92
N ILE A 162 3.55 -3.06 14.44
CA ILE A 162 4.60 -2.10 14.75
C ILE A 162 4.56 -1.04 13.64
N LYS A 163 4.01 0.13 13.96
CA LYS A 163 3.85 1.21 12.97
C LYS A 163 5.21 1.73 12.52
N GLY A 164 5.35 1.90 11.22
CA GLY A 164 6.48 2.59 10.62
C GLY A 164 6.41 4.11 10.83
N SER A 165 7.51 4.77 10.55
CA SER A 165 7.64 6.24 10.60
C SER A 165 8.31 6.76 9.32
N PRO A 166 8.10 8.04 8.97
CA PRO A 166 8.84 8.69 7.89
C PRO A 166 10.33 8.72 8.15
#